data_17116998dde4ceeadfb761576244225b
#
_entry.id   17116998dde4ceeadfb761576244225b
#
_cell.length_a   1.000
_cell.length_b   1.000
_cell.length_c   1.000
_cell.angle_alpha   90.00
_cell.angle_beta   90.00
_cell.angle_gamma   90.00
#
_symmetry.space_group_name_H-M   'P 1'
#
loop_
_entity.id
_entity.type
_entity.pdbx_description
1 polymer ?
#
loop_
_entity_poly.entity_id
_entity_poly.type
_entity_poly.pdbx_seq_one_letter_code
_entity_poly.pdbx_strand_id
1 'polypeptide(L)'
;MLSIIVAKAKNNVIGKNDELIMKLPAESKKFRELTEGKNVIMGRKTYDILGKYLRERNVIVFSNNPDFRVSTTNAKVVHSMLEIQQYIEDRNENYVIGGAMIYRLLMQYVTKLYVTEVDKDFDGDAVFPRINEEVWKEVSREENQKDEDNDLTYDFITYVKR
;
A
#
# COMPACT_ATOMS: atom_id res chain seq x y z
N MET A 1 -10.55 9.96 4.28
CA MET A 1 -9.72 10.04 3.05
C MET A 1 -8.84 8.81 2.92
N LEU A 2 -8.58 8.38 1.72
CA LEU A 2 -7.72 7.24 1.43
C LEU A 2 -6.38 7.70 0.87
N SER A 3 -5.32 7.09 1.37
CA SER A 3 -3.97 7.23 0.83
C SER A 3 -3.40 5.85 0.53
N ILE A 4 -2.62 5.72 -0.53
CA ILE A 4 -1.91 4.49 -0.84
C ILE A 4 -0.48 4.56 -0.33
N ILE A 5 0.02 3.46 0.22
CA ILE A 5 1.45 3.24 0.49
C ILE A 5 1.87 2.05 -0.36
N VAL A 6 2.90 2.24 -1.17
CA VAL A 6 3.39 1.19 -2.08
C VAL A 6 4.90 1.30 -2.29
N ALA A 7 5.55 0.14 -2.35
CA ALA A 7 6.92 0.02 -2.85
C ALA A 7 6.86 -0.68 -4.21
N LYS A 8 7.41 -0.05 -5.23
CA LYS A 8 7.35 -0.57 -6.59
C LYS A 8 8.70 -0.45 -7.31
N ALA A 9 8.91 -1.34 -8.26
CA ALA A 9 10.03 -1.25 -9.19
C ALA A 9 9.82 -0.13 -10.20
N LYS A 10 10.88 0.24 -10.90
CA LYS A 10 10.85 1.23 -11.97
C LYS A 10 9.83 0.88 -13.06
N ASN A 11 9.65 -0.42 -13.36
CA ASN A 11 8.67 -0.93 -14.31
C ASN A 11 7.29 -1.24 -13.68
N ASN A 12 7.01 -0.68 -12.50
CA ASN A 12 5.75 -0.81 -11.76
C ASN A 12 5.46 -2.18 -11.15
N VAL A 13 6.38 -3.12 -11.21
CA VAL A 13 6.22 -4.43 -10.56
C VAL A 13 6.24 -4.26 -9.05
N ILE A 14 5.30 -4.90 -8.35
CA ILE A 14 5.19 -4.86 -6.89
C ILE A 14 5.24 -6.25 -6.26
N GLY A 15 5.07 -7.31 -7.03
CA GLY A 15 5.08 -8.66 -6.49
C GLY A 15 5.27 -9.72 -7.55
N LYS A 16 5.63 -10.92 -7.08
CA LYS A 16 5.77 -12.13 -7.89
C LYS A 16 5.34 -13.33 -7.06
N ASN A 17 4.46 -14.18 -7.62
CA ASN A 17 3.95 -15.38 -6.96
C ASN A 17 3.39 -15.09 -5.54
N ASP A 18 2.58 -14.03 -5.44
CA ASP A 18 1.95 -13.56 -4.19
C ASP A 18 2.93 -13.08 -3.12
N GLU A 19 4.19 -12.83 -3.46
CA GLU A 19 5.21 -12.29 -2.56
C GLU A 19 5.66 -10.90 -3.00
N LEU A 20 6.08 -10.09 -2.03
CA LEU A 20 6.72 -8.80 -2.31
C LEU A 20 8.09 -9.06 -2.99
N ILE A 21 8.40 -8.25 -4.00
CA ILE A 21 9.63 -8.43 -4.78
C ILE A 21 10.89 -7.94 -4.05
N MET A 22 10.73 -7.14 -2.99
CA MET A 22 11.86 -6.54 -2.30
C MET A 22 11.54 -6.24 -0.84
N LYS A 23 12.59 -6.21 -0.03
CA LYS A 23 12.52 -5.77 1.37
C LYS A 23 13.49 -4.61 1.55
N LEU A 24 12.98 -3.48 1.99
CA LEU A 24 13.77 -2.25 2.20
C LEU A 24 13.56 -1.79 3.63
N PRO A 25 14.56 -1.91 4.52
CA PRO A 25 14.42 -1.53 5.93
C PRO A 25 13.95 -0.09 6.15
N ALA A 26 14.45 0.86 5.37
CA ALA A 26 14.04 2.26 5.49
C ALA A 26 12.59 2.48 5.04
N GLU A 27 12.13 1.76 4.01
CA GLU A 27 10.73 1.78 3.58
C GLU A 27 9.83 1.18 4.66
N SER A 28 10.23 0.07 5.26
CA SER A 28 9.50 -0.56 6.36
C SER A 28 9.38 0.37 7.58
N LYS A 29 10.43 1.10 7.90
CA LYS A 29 10.41 2.09 8.98
C LYS A 29 9.42 3.22 8.67
N LYS A 30 9.46 3.75 7.45
CA LYS A 30 8.54 4.81 7.01
C LYS A 30 7.09 4.35 7.03
N PHE A 31 6.83 3.13 6.60
CA PHE A 31 5.52 2.49 6.68
C PHE A 31 5.01 2.42 8.12
N ARG A 32 5.85 1.96 9.05
CA ARG A 32 5.48 1.87 10.46
C ARG A 32 5.14 3.25 11.05
N GLU A 33 5.95 4.25 10.77
CA GLU A 33 5.74 5.61 11.26
C GLU A 33 4.44 6.22 10.74
N LEU A 34 4.12 6.01 9.46
CA LEU A 34 2.89 6.52 8.85
C LEU A 34 1.64 5.86 9.42
N THR A 35 1.69 4.55 9.69
CA THR A 35 0.48 3.75 9.92
C THR A 35 0.20 3.44 11.38
N GLU A 36 1.14 3.69 12.30
CA GLU A 36 0.97 3.37 13.72
C GLU A 36 -0.29 4.03 14.29
N GLY A 37 -1.15 3.22 14.89
CA GLY A 37 -2.42 3.68 15.45
C GLY A 37 -3.48 4.04 14.40
N LYS A 38 -3.22 3.79 13.14
CA LYS A 38 -4.10 4.17 12.03
C LYS A 38 -4.83 2.98 11.45
N ASN A 39 -5.83 3.27 10.60
CA ASN A 39 -6.52 2.26 9.83
C ASN A 39 -5.71 1.88 8.59
N VAL A 40 -5.52 0.58 8.39
CA VAL A 40 -4.87 0.05 7.19
C VAL A 40 -5.85 -0.89 6.48
N ILE A 41 -6.00 -0.69 5.18
CA ILE A 41 -6.95 -1.42 4.34
C ILE A 41 -6.15 -2.28 3.36
N MET A 42 -6.52 -3.55 3.27
CA MET A 42 -5.78 -4.50 2.44
C MET A 42 -6.70 -5.61 1.93
N GLY A 43 -6.22 -6.33 0.93
CA GLY A 43 -6.85 -7.56 0.48
C GLY A 43 -6.44 -8.74 1.35
N ARG A 44 -7.13 -9.87 1.15
CA ARG A 44 -6.92 -11.11 1.92
C ARG A 44 -5.49 -11.62 1.83
N LYS A 45 -4.90 -11.68 0.63
CA LYS A 45 -3.55 -12.21 0.45
C LYS A 45 -2.50 -11.38 1.21
N THR A 46 -2.65 -10.07 1.21
CA THR A 46 -1.78 -9.17 1.98
C THR A 46 -1.96 -9.42 3.47
N TYR A 47 -3.19 -9.60 3.93
CA TYR A 47 -3.46 -9.92 5.32
C TYR A 47 -2.80 -11.25 5.74
N ASP A 48 -2.86 -12.27 4.90
CA ASP A 48 -2.26 -13.58 5.18
C ASP A 48 -0.74 -13.48 5.38
N ILE A 49 -0.10 -12.54 4.69
CA ILE A 49 1.35 -12.32 4.77
C ILE A 49 1.72 -11.39 5.93
N LEU A 50 1.01 -10.26 6.07
CA LEU A 50 1.41 -9.14 6.93
C LEU A 50 0.59 -8.99 8.22
N GLY A 51 -0.60 -9.60 8.30
CA GLY A 51 -1.55 -9.33 9.39
C GLY A 51 -0.95 -9.45 10.79
N LYS A 52 -0.13 -10.46 11.02
CA LYS A 52 0.51 -10.71 12.34
C LYS A 52 1.54 -9.64 12.73
N TYR A 53 2.01 -8.84 11.77
CA TYR A 53 2.99 -7.77 12.02
C TYR A 53 2.36 -6.39 12.20
N LEU A 54 1.03 -6.29 12.15
CA LEU A 54 0.30 -5.04 12.16
C LEU A 54 -0.46 -4.80 13.48
N ARG A 55 0.15 -5.17 14.61
CA ARG A 55 -0.50 -5.21 15.93
C ARG A 55 -1.03 -3.86 16.41
N GLU A 56 -0.36 -2.78 16.11
CA GLU A 56 -0.71 -1.44 16.59
C GLU A 56 -1.52 -0.64 15.57
N ARG A 57 -2.17 -1.33 14.63
CA ARG A 57 -3.03 -0.75 13.60
C ARG A 57 -4.43 -1.34 13.70
N ASN A 58 -5.39 -0.62 13.15
CA ASN A 58 -6.72 -1.15 12.92
C ASN A 58 -6.74 -1.72 11.51
N VAL A 59 -6.85 -3.03 11.39
CA VAL A 59 -6.72 -3.74 10.11
C VAL A 59 -8.09 -3.97 9.51
N ILE A 60 -8.30 -3.51 8.29
CA ILE A 60 -9.52 -3.70 7.52
C ILE A 60 -9.19 -4.57 6.31
N VAL A 61 -9.75 -5.76 6.24
CA VAL A 61 -9.51 -6.70 5.15
C VAL A 61 -10.70 -6.73 4.22
N PHE A 62 -10.49 -6.37 2.96
CA PHE A 62 -11.52 -6.44 1.93
C PHE A 62 -11.48 -7.84 1.30
N SER A 63 -12.61 -8.56 1.38
CA SER A 63 -12.75 -9.89 0.79
C SER A 63 -14.17 -10.11 0.26
N ASN A 64 -14.25 -10.64 -0.96
CA ASN A 64 -15.52 -11.05 -1.56
C ASN A 64 -16.07 -12.36 -0.98
N ASN A 65 -15.22 -13.11 -0.27
CA ASN A 65 -15.62 -14.37 0.33
C ASN A 65 -16.37 -14.12 1.64
N PRO A 66 -17.69 -14.41 1.72
CA PRO A 66 -18.47 -14.16 2.94
C PRO A 66 -18.05 -15.07 4.10
N ASP A 67 -17.35 -16.14 3.83
CA ASP A 67 -16.89 -17.10 4.85
C ASP A 67 -15.48 -16.78 5.37
N PHE A 68 -14.81 -15.80 4.79
CA PHE A 68 -13.48 -15.41 5.26
C PHE A 68 -13.55 -14.82 6.66
N ARG A 69 -12.65 -15.27 7.53
CA ARG A 69 -12.52 -14.79 8.92
C ARG A 69 -11.09 -14.38 9.19
N VAL A 70 -10.93 -13.31 9.96
CA VAL A 70 -9.63 -12.85 10.43
C VAL A 70 -9.22 -13.62 11.68
N SER A 71 -7.90 -13.76 11.87
CA SER A 71 -7.31 -14.48 13.00
C SER A 71 -6.71 -13.58 14.07
N THR A 72 -6.64 -12.27 13.81
CA THR A 72 -6.10 -11.29 14.76
C THR A 72 -7.20 -10.43 15.36
N THR A 73 -7.04 -10.01 16.61
CA THR A 73 -8.10 -9.30 17.36
C THR A 73 -8.31 -7.86 16.89
N ASN A 74 -7.31 -7.26 16.23
CA ASN A 74 -7.35 -5.89 15.72
C ASN A 74 -7.84 -5.79 14.27
N ALA A 75 -8.32 -6.89 13.70
CA ALA A 75 -8.73 -6.94 12.31
C ALA A 75 -10.23 -7.19 12.18
N LYS A 76 -10.81 -6.64 11.11
CA LYS A 76 -12.18 -6.92 10.70
C LYS A 76 -12.26 -7.08 9.19
N VAL A 77 -13.29 -7.78 8.73
CA VAL A 77 -13.53 -8.03 7.30
C VAL A 77 -14.62 -7.09 6.81
N VAL A 78 -14.42 -6.52 5.63
CA VAL A 78 -15.44 -5.81 4.87
C VAL A 78 -15.62 -6.53 3.53
N HIS A 79 -16.86 -6.57 3.03
CA HIS A 79 -17.22 -7.38 1.86
C HIS A 79 -17.68 -6.57 0.66
N SER A 80 -17.84 -5.25 0.82
CA SER A 80 -18.41 -4.41 -0.25
C SER A 80 -17.81 -3.01 -0.25
N MET A 81 -17.93 -2.34 -1.40
CA MET A 81 -17.55 -0.93 -1.51
C MET A 81 -18.40 -0.02 -0.60
N LEU A 82 -19.64 -0.43 -0.31
CA LEU A 82 -20.48 0.32 0.62
C LEU A 82 -19.83 0.42 2.00
N GLU A 83 -19.23 -0.67 2.47
CA GLU A 83 -18.54 -0.68 3.76
C GLU A 83 -17.23 0.12 3.73
N ILE A 84 -16.58 0.25 2.56
CA ILE A 84 -15.38 1.07 2.38
C ILE A 84 -15.71 2.56 2.37
N GLN A 85 -16.93 2.93 2.00
CA GLN A 85 -17.35 4.34 1.87
C GLN A 85 -17.07 5.17 3.13
N GLN A 86 -17.24 4.57 4.31
CA GLN A 86 -16.96 5.26 5.57
C GLN A 86 -15.51 5.77 5.67
N TYR A 87 -14.56 5.01 5.11
CA TYR A 87 -13.15 5.39 5.12
C TYR A 87 -12.82 6.44 4.06
N ILE A 88 -13.53 6.42 2.93
CA ILE A 88 -13.40 7.44 1.89
C ILE A 88 -13.86 8.80 2.44
N GLU A 89 -14.95 8.81 3.18
CA GLU A 89 -15.58 10.03 3.72
C GLU A 89 -14.93 10.51 5.03
N ASP A 90 -14.14 9.68 5.68
CA ASP A 90 -13.46 10.01 6.93
C ASP A 90 -12.49 11.19 6.70
N ARG A 91 -12.46 12.12 7.65
CA ARG A 91 -11.52 13.24 7.62
C ARG A 91 -10.09 12.80 7.91
N ASN A 92 -9.93 11.73 8.66
CA ASN A 92 -8.61 11.16 8.96
C ASN A 92 -8.10 10.36 7.76
N GLU A 93 -6.78 10.26 7.68
CA GLU A 93 -6.12 9.50 6.64
C GLU A 93 -6.18 7.99 6.96
N ASN A 94 -6.66 7.20 6.01
CA ASN A 94 -6.71 5.73 6.07
C ASN A 94 -5.83 5.19 4.95
N TYR A 95 -5.00 4.19 5.25
CA TYR A 95 -3.93 3.76 4.36
C TYR A 95 -4.26 2.45 3.66
N VAL A 96 -4.22 2.47 2.33
CA VAL A 96 -4.41 1.29 1.47
C VAL A 96 -3.02 0.70 1.18
N ILE A 97 -2.81 -0.54 1.58
CA ILE A 97 -1.47 -1.16 1.52
C ILE A 97 -1.35 -2.35 0.57
N GLY A 98 -2.37 -2.62 -0.21
CA GLY A 98 -2.30 -3.58 -1.29
C GLY A 98 -3.20 -4.80 -1.11
N GLY A 99 -3.06 -5.75 -1.94
CA GLY A 99 -2.15 -5.81 -3.12
C GLY A 99 -2.67 -5.19 -4.39
N ALA A 100 -2.18 -5.70 -5.52
CA ALA A 100 -2.45 -5.12 -6.82
C ALA A 100 -3.94 -4.94 -7.14
N MET A 101 -4.76 -5.94 -6.83
CA MET A 101 -6.21 -5.88 -7.06
C MET A 101 -6.85 -4.76 -6.23
N ILE A 102 -6.46 -4.63 -4.97
CA ILE A 102 -6.99 -3.59 -4.07
C ILE A 102 -6.54 -2.21 -4.53
N TYR A 103 -5.29 -2.05 -4.95
CA TYR A 103 -4.81 -0.79 -5.52
C TYR A 103 -5.65 -0.38 -6.73
N ARG A 104 -5.89 -1.31 -7.67
CA ARG A 104 -6.71 -1.03 -8.85
C ARG A 104 -8.15 -0.66 -8.49
N LEU A 105 -8.73 -1.39 -7.54
CA LEU A 105 -10.11 -1.15 -7.11
C LEU A 105 -10.29 0.21 -6.46
N LEU A 106 -9.34 0.62 -5.61
CA LEU A 106 -9.49 1.82 -4.78
C LEU A 106 -8.80 3.07 -5.34
N MET A 107 -8.00 2.96 -6.40
CA MET A 107 -7.22 4.06 -6.95
C MET A 107 -8.07 5.30 -7.26
N GLN A 108 -9.27 5.11 -7.79
CA GLN A 108 -10.18 6.22 -8.13
C GLN A 108 -10.65 7.02 -6.91
N TYR A 109 -10.59 6.44 -5.72
CA TYR A 109 -11.05 7.08 -4.47
C TYR A 109 -9.90 7.63 -3.63
N VAL A 110 -8.67 7.33 -3.99
CA VAL A 110 -7.47 7.71 -3.26
C VAL A 110 -7.08 9.15 -3.63
N THR A 111 -6.66 9.93 -2.64
CA THR A 111 -6.28 11.33 -2.84
C THR A 111 -4.79 11.59 -2.66
N LYS A 112 -4.04 10.61 -2.16
CA LYS A 112 -2.61 10.75 -1.90
C LYS A 112 -1.89 9.42 -2.09
N LEU A 113 -0.68 9.47 -2.65
CA LEU A 113 0.18 8.30 -2.84
C LEU A 113 1.52 8.53 -2.14
N TYR A 114 1.92 7.56 -1.32
CA TYR A 114 3.27 7.46 -0.78
C TYR A 114 3.97 6.32 -1.52
N VAL A 115 4.90 6.65 -2.39
CA VAL A 115 5.54 5.69 -3.30
C VAL A 115 7.02 5.57 -2.98
N THR A 116 7.49 4.35 -2.76
CA THR A 116 8.91 4.03 -2.80
C THR A 116 9.20 3.43 -4.17
N GLU A 117 9.95 4.13 -5.00
CA GLU A 117 10.30 3.66 -6.34
C GLU A 117 11.75 3.21 -6.37
N VAL A 118 11.96 1.93 -6.61
CA VAL A 118 13.29 1.34 -6.70
C VAL A 118 13.83 1.53 -8.10
N ASP A 119 15.06 2.02 -8.21
CA ASP A 119 15.72 2.32 -9.49
C ASP A 119 16.24 1.03 -10.16
N LYS A 120 15.33 0.11 -10.41
CA LYS A 120 15.60 -1.17 -11.07
C LYS A 120 14.29 -1.76 -11.56
N ASP A 121 14.33 -2.41 -12.73
CA ASP A 121 13.23 -3.23 -13.23
C ASP A 121 13.29 -4.60 -12.57
N PHE A 122 12.12 -5.15 -12.25
CA PHE A 122 11.99 -6.50 -11.70
C PHE A 122 11.06 -7.32 -12.57
N ASP A 123 11.28 -8.64 -12.56
CA ASP A 123 10.34 -9.60 -13.11
C ASP A 123 9.26 -9.89 -12.06
N GLY A 124 8.00 -9.84 -12.48
CA GLY A 124 6.89 -10.12 -11.58
C GLY A 124 5.55 -10.11 -12.29
N ASP A 125 4.54 -10.59 -11.58
CA ASP A 125 3.18 -10.76 -12.11
C ASP A 125 2.17 -9.79 -11.50
N ALA A 126 2.52 -9.10 -10.43
CA ALA A 126 1.69 -8.06 -9.83
C ALA A 126 2.29 -6.69 -10.12
N VAL A 127 1.49 -5.78 -10.67
CA VAL A 127 1.94 -4.44 -11.05
C VAL A 127 1.05 -3.37 -10.42
N PHE A 128 1.66 -2.23 -10.10
CA PHE A 128 0.95 -1.05 -9.65
C PHE A 128 0.42 -0.29 -10.88
N PRO A 129 -0.79 0.29 -10.81
CA PRO A 129 -1.32 1.10 -11.90
C PRO A 129 -0.37 2.25 -12.24
N ARG A 130 -0.27 2.57 -13.54
CA ARG A 130 0.53 3.71 -13.97
C ARG A 130 0.04 4.99 -13.27
N ILE A 131 1.00 5.75 -12.73
CA ILE A 131 0.71 7.05 -12.12
C ILE A 131 0.64 8.09 -13.24
N ASN A 132 -0.59 8.53 -13.56
CA ASN A 132 -0.84 9.50 -14.61
C ASN A 132 -0.60 10.92 -14.08
N GLU A 133 0.36 11.63 -14.65
CA GLU A 133 0.73 12.99 -14.23
C GLU A 133 -0.37 14.04 -14.48
N GLU A 134 -1.32 13.74 -15.35
CA GLU A 134 -2.52 14.59 -15.53
C GLU A 134 -3.47 14.52 -14.34
N VAL A 135 -3.43 13.42 -13.60
CA VAL A 135 -4.26 13.18 -12.41
C VAL A 135 -3.50 13.43 -11.12
N TRP A 136 -2.21 13.09 -11.11
CA TRP A 136 -1.37 13.12 -9.91
C TRP A 136 -0.27 14.16 -10.03
N LYS A 137 -0.09 14.94 -8.96
CA LYS A 137 1.00 15.91 -8.84
C LYS A 137 2.03 15.42 -7.84
N GLU A 138 3.29 15.33 -8.26
CA GLU A 138 4.39 15.07 -7.35
C GLU A 138 4.62 16.32 -6.48
N VAL A 139 4.58 16.15 -5.16
CA VAL A 139 4.77 17.26 -4.21
C VAL A 139 6.01 17.11 -3.35
N SER A 140 6.60 15.92 -3.30
CA SER A 140 7.82 15.65 -2.52
C SER A 140 8.59 14.51 -3.16
N ARG A 141 9.92 14.60 -3.14
CA ARG A 141 10.80 13.54 -3.60
C ARG A 141 12.09 13.55 -2.80
N GLU A 142 12.36 12.44 -2.12
CA GLU A 142 13.65 12.16 -1.48
C GLU A 142 14.42 11.21 -2.37
N GLU A 143 15.41 11.71 -3.12
CA GLU A 143 16.11 10.95 -4.15
C GLU A 143 17.26 10.12 -3.60
N ASN A 144 17.59 9.04 -4.30
CA ASN A 144 18.82 8.26 -4.14
C ASN A 144 19.04 7.74 -2.72
N GLN A 145 17.97 7.29 -2.07
CA GLN A 145 18.07 6.64 -0.77
C GLN A 145 18.71 5.26 -0.94
N LYS A 146 19.48 4.84 0.05
CA LYS A 146 20.18 3.57 0.00
C LYS A 146 20.25 2.96 1.40
N ASP A 147 19.95 1.67 1.51
CA ASP A 147 20.12 0.91 2.73
C ASP A 147 21.52 0.28 2.76
N GLU A 148 22.10 0.11 3.94
CA GLU A 148 23.45 -0.44 4.10
C GLU A 148 23.58 -1.87 3.58
N ASP A 149 22.51 -2.66 3.65
CA ASP A 149 22.52 -4.10 3.40
C ASP A 149 22.12 -4.51 1.99
N ASN A 150 21.92 -3.57 1.06
CA ASN A 150 21.61 -3.90 -0.32
C ASN A 150 22.12 -2.83 -1.28
N ASP A 151 22.20 -3.20 -2.56
CA ASP A 151 22.72 -2.34 -3.62
C ASP A 151 21.63 -1.53 -4.34
N LEU A 152 20.39 -1.63 -3.87
CA LEU A 152 19.28 -0.93 -4.49
C LEU A 152 19.24 0.52 -4.04
N THR A 153 19.06 1.43 -4.99
CA THR A 153 18.73 2.82 -4.71
C THR A 153 17.24 3.04 -4.99
N TYR A 154 16.63 3.94 -4.24
CA TYR A 154 15.21 4.22 -4.37
C TYR A 154 14.90 5.66 -4.03
N ASP A 155 13.76 6.14 -4.53
CA ASP A 155 13.22 7.44 -4.19
C ASP A 155 11.97 7.28 -3.33
N PHE A 156 11.77 8.15 -2.35
CA PHE A 156 10.50 8.31 -1.67
C PHE A 156 9.75 9.47 -2.31
N ILE A 157 8.59 9.18 -2.89
CA ILE A 157 7.82 10.16 -3.66
C ILE A 157 6.42 10.27 -3.08
N THR A 158 5.97 11.52 -2.87
CA THR A 158 4.59 11.77 -2.48
C THR A 158 3.85 12.45 -3.61
N TYR A 159 2.70 11.91 -3.97
CA TYR A 159 1.79 12.49 -4.96
C TYR A 159 0.49 12.89 -4.30
N VAL A 160 -0.08 13.97 -4.76
CA VAL A 160 -1.46 14.37 -4.41
C VAL A 160 -2.30 14.46 -5.67
N LYS A 161 -3.59 14.19 -5.52
CA LYS A 161 -4.54 14.27 -6.63
C LYS A 161 -4.75 15.75 -7.00
N ARG A 162 -4.73 16.02 -8.30
CA ARG A 162 -4.92 17.38 -8.83
C ARG A 162 -6.35 17.87 -8.65
#